data_7bed917a196203868108c73c0b10bd63
#
_entry.id   7bed917a196203868108c73c0b10bd63
#
_cell.length_a   1.000
_cell.length_b   1.000
_cell.length_c   1.000
_cell.angle_alpha   90.00
_cell.angle_beta   90.00
_cell.angle_gamma   90.00
#
_symmetry.space_group_name_H-M   'P 1'
#
loop_
_entity.id
_entity.type
_entity.pdbx_description
1 polymer ?
#
loop_
_entity_poly.entity_id
_entity_poly.type
_entity_poly.pdbx_seq_one_letter_code
_entity_poly.pdbx_strand_id
1 'polypeptide(L)'
;MSTINQPIHIPLPTPFLIGPVNTYLFTDPEPTLVDCGVDTDESWRALVDALAKQGLTVADLQRVIVTHAHVDHIGMAGRIVANSQADLWIWVGIARWADEVETMWVKRIDFLHTLLHEYDLPDLQRDSILNGRGSILDIWTSVPKDRVRTFALDDKLSIGPWLWDVIYLPGHSNTQTCFFQPETGKFLAADMLLSLTPAPVLEAPLAGGIIREPSLPRLLDSYDLVYNLPIDQVYPGHGEPFDEHRTLIDRQRARIAERKAECLTLVQDGNHQVGQMLDKMYGHHPETARFTGLSTLIGYLDLLIADGLIREEIMGGKRRYFDVD
;
A
#
# COMPACT_ATOMS: atom_id res chain seq x y z
N MET A 1 -3.41 -7.05 -37.28
CA MET A 1 -3.51 -5.85 -36.43
C MET A 1 -2.77 -6.20 -35.17
N SER A 2 -1.67 -5.53 -34.90
CA SER A 2 -0.86 -5.70 -33.68
C SER A 2 -1.79 -5.56 -32.47
N THR A 3 -1.80 -6.54 -31.59
CA THR A 3 -2.41 -6.44 -30.26
C THR A 3 -1.69 -5.29 -29.57
N ILE A 4 -2.38 -4.16 -29.45
CA ILE A 4 -1.92 -2.97 -28.76
C ILE A 4 -1.46 -3.44 -27.38
N ASN A 5 -0.18 -3.20 -27.07
CA ASN A 5 0.52 -3.62 -25.88
C ASN A 5 -0.30 -3.36 -24.60
N GLN A 6 -1.02 -4.38 -24.13
CA GLN A 6 -1.57 -4.33 -22.78
C GLN A 6 -0.47 -4.73 -21.78
N PRO A 7 -0.48 -4.20 -20.55
CA PRO A 7 0.39 -4.70 -19.51
C PRO A 7 0.16 -6.21 -19.34
N ILE A 8 1.24 -6.99 -19.34
CA ILE A 8 1.15 -8.42 -19.08
C ILE A 8 1.04 -8.60 -17.58
N HIS A 9 -0.10 -9.10 -17.12
CA HIS A 9 -0.40 -9.36 -15.73
C HIS A 9 0.36 -10.60 -15.24
N ILE A 10 1.17 -10.44 -14.19
CA ILE A 10 1.98 -11.50 -13.57
C ILE A 10 1.69 -11.49 -12.07
N PRO A 11 0.81 -12.37 -11.56
CA PRO A 11 0.60 -12.52 -10.12
C PRO A 11 1.78 -13.29 -9.51
N LEU A 12 2.43 -12.71 -8.49
CA LEU A 12 3.52 -13.31 -7.74
C LEU A 12 3.05 -13.74 -6.35
N PRO A 13 3.39 -14.95 -5.87
CA PRO A 13 3.01 -15.42 -4.56
C PRO A 13 3.54 -14.51 -3.43
N THR A 14 2.74 -14.33 -2.38
CA THR A 14 3.15 -13.65 -1.15
C THR A 14 2.76 -14.48 0.07
N PRO A 15 3.44 -14.34 1.22
CA PRO A 15 3.04 -15.00 2.46
C PRO A 15 1.86 -14.28 3.17
N PHE A 16 1.26 -13.27 2.53
CA PHE A 16 0.23 -12.44 3.14
C PHE A 16 -1.18 -12.92 2.85
N LEU A 17 -2.12 -12.63 3.77
CA LEU A 17 -3.52 -13.03 3.65
C LEU A 17 -4.24 -12.38 2.45
N ILE A 18 -3.74 -11.26 1.94
CA ILE A 18 -4.30 -10.59 0.76
C ILE A 18 -4.11 -11.42 -0.52
N GLY A 19 -3.20 -12.39 -0.49
CA GLY A 19 -2.89 -13.24 -1.63
C GLY A 19 -1.74 -12.74 -2.51
N PRO A 20 -1.66 -13.21 -3.76
CA PRO A 20 -0.62 -12.80 -4.69
C PRO A 20 -0.62 -11.30 -4.95
N VAL A 21 0.57 -10.71 -5.10
CA VAL A 21 0.73 -9.34 -5.60
C VAL A 21 0.85 -9.36 -7.12
N ASN A 22 0.25 -8.38 -7.77
CA ASN A 22 0.32 -8.22 -9.21
C ASN A 22 1.54 -7.40 -9.60
N THR A 23 2.33 -7.92 -10.52
CA THR A 23 3.31 -7.17 -11.27
C THR A 23 2.87 -7.04 -12.72
N TYR A 24 3.28 -5.97 -13.39
CA TYR A 24 2.87 -5.70 -14.75
C TYR A 24 4.09 -5.55 -15.64
N LEU A 25 4.24 -6.47 -16.62
CA LEU A 25 5.35 -6.45 -17.56
C LEU A 25 4.94 -5.75 -18.85
N PHE A 26 5.80 -4.85 -19.31
CA PHE A 26 5.79 -4.24 -20.63
C PHE A 26 7.04 -4.73 -21.39
N THR A 27 6.86 -5.31 -22.59
CA THR A 27 7.98 -5.88 -23.35
C THR A 27 8.64 -4.87 -24.29
N ASP A 28 7.91 -3.86 -24.73
CA ASP A 28 8.35 -2.87 -25.71
C ASP A 28 8.17 -1.45 -25.19
N PRO A 29 9.04 -0.47 -25.54
CA PRO A 29 10.27 -0.62 -26.32
C PRO A 29 11.43 -1.23 -25.54
N GLU A 30 11.31 -1.32 -24.22
CA GLU A 30 12.29 -1.95 -23.31
C GLU A 30 11.55 -2.75 -22.24
N PRO A 31 12.02 -3.97 -21.89
CA PRO A 31 11.41 -4.78 -20.85
C PRO A 31 11.37 -4.04 -19.51
N THR A 32 10.18 -3.61 -19.12
CA THR A 32 9.90 -2.85 -17.90
C THR A 32 8.92 -3.60 -17.02
N LEU A 33 9.23 -3.76 -15.73
CA LEU A 33 8.37 -4.36 -14.74
C LEU A 33 7.84 -3.25 -13.81
N VAL A 34 6.52 -3.21 -13.57
CA VAL A 34 5.90 -2.34 -12.56
C VAL A 34 5.52 -3.19 -11.36
N ASP A 35 6.08 -2.87 -10.20
CA ASP A 35 6.16 -3.66 -8.98
C ASP A 35 6.88 -5.00 -9.18
N CYS A 36 7.32 -5.65 -8.11
CA CYS A 36 8.22 -6.79 -8.29
C CYS A 36 8.07 -7.93 -7.25
N GLY A 37 7.11 -7.84 -6.33
CA GLY A 37 6.88 -8.91 -5.36
C GLY A 37 7.83 -8.92 -4.16
N VAL A 38 7.66 -9.94 -3.32
CA VAL A 38 8.54 -10.24 -2.17
C VAL A 38 9.76 -11.06 -2.61
N ASP A 39 10.90 -10.89 -1.94
CA ASP A 39 12.10 -11.69 -2.23
C ASP A 39 12.03 -13.06 -1.56
N THR A 40 11.27 -13.95 -2.15
CA THR A 40 11.23 -15.37 -1.81
C THR A 40 11.58 -16.21 -3.03
N ASP A 41 12.04 -17.44 -2.81
CA ASP A 41 12.33 -18.35 -3.91
C ASP A 41 11.09 -18.76 -4.70
N GLU A 42 9.92 -18.76 -4.08
CA GLU A 42 8.64 -19.04 -4.75
C GLU A 42 8.28 -17.91 -5.68
N SER A 43 8.32 -16.66 -5.20
CA SER A 43 8.03 -15.46 -5.99
C SER A 43 9.04 -15.29 -7.14
N TRP A 44 10.33 -15.54 -6.87
CA TRP A 44 11.37 -15.51 -7.90
C TRP A 44 11.13 -16.51 -9.03
N ARG A 45 10.81 -17.78 -8.68
CA ARG A 45 10.50 -18.80 -9.70
C ARG A 45 9.28 -18.42 -10.53
N ALA A 46 8.23 -17.90 -9.88
CA ALA A 46 7.03 -17.46 -10.58
C ALA A 46 7.35 -16.33 -11.58
N LEU A 47 8.20 -15.36 -11.20
CA LEU A 47 8.66 -14.30 -12.12
C LEU A 47 9.46 -14.87 -13.29
N VAL A 48 10.46 -15.74 -13.02
CA VAL A 48 11.29 -16.38 -14.06
C VAL A 48 10.42 -17.14 -15.05
N ASP A 49 9.46 -17.93 -14.57
CA ASP A 49 8.55 -18.72 -15.41
C ASP A 49 7.63 -17.82 -16.26
N ALA A 50 7.18 -16.69 -15.69
CA ALA A 50 6.34 -15.74 -16.41
C ALA A 50 7.12 -14.99 -17.51
N LEU A 51 8.36 -14.57 -17.23
CA LEU A 51 9.25 -13.96 -18.23
C LEU A 51 9.58 -14.94 -19.36
N ALA A 52 9.87 -16.22 -19.04
CA ALA A 52 10.17 -17.24 -20.02
C ALA A 52 9.00 -17.48 -21.02
N LYS A 53 7.74 -17.36 -20.56
CA LYS A 53 6.54 -17.43 -21.44
C LYS A 53 6.50 -16.29 -22.46
N GLN A 54 7.18 -15.17 -22.18
CA GLN A 54 7.33 -14.03 -23.08
C GLN A 54 8.63 -14.08 -23.89
N GLY A 55 9.41 -15.16 -23.78
CA GLY A 55 10.71 -15.28 -24.43
C GLY A 55 11.81 -14.43 -23.78
N LEU A 56 11.60 -13.99 -22.55
CA LEU A 56 12.52 -13.15 -21.78
C LEU A 56 13.14 -13.93 -20.62
N THR A 57 14.26 -13.43 -20.16
CA THR A 57 14.90 -13.81 -18.89
C THR A 57 14.95 -12.60 -17.95
N VAL A 58 15.30 -12.79 -16.69
CA VAL A 58 15.50 -11.65 -15.76
C VAL A 58 16.60 -10.72 -16.26
N ALA A 59 17.65 -11.26 -16.92
CA ALA A 59 18.74 -10.46 -17.46
C ALA A 59 18.31 -9.47 -18.58
N ASP A 60 17.18 -9.72 -19.22
CA ASP A 60 16.65 -8.85 -20.27
C ASP A 60 15.89 -7.62 -19.71
N LEU A 61 15.52 -7.63 -18.42
CA LEU A 61 14.87 -6.49 -17.78
C LEU A 61 15.78 -5.26 -17.79
N GLN A 62 15.23 -4.13 -18.22
CA GLN A 62 15.94 -2.83 -18.29
C GLN A 62 15.47 -1.87 -17.21
N ARG A 63 14.27 -2.08 -16.68
CA ARG A 63 13.68 -1.18 -15.68
C ARG A 63 12.74 -1.93 -14.74
N VAL A 64 12.81 -1.58 -13.45
CA VAL A 64 11.78 -1.89 -12.44
C VAL A 64 11.24 -0.56 -11.94
N ILE A 65 9.93 -0.36 -11.97
CA ILE A 65 9.25 0.83 -11.44
C ILE A 65 8.43 0.39 -10.25
N VAL A 66 8.58 1.07 -9.09
CA VAL A 66 7.85 0.73 -7.88
C VAL A 66 6.83 1.80 -7.54
N THR A 67 5.60 1.37 -7.26
CA THR A 67 4.46 2.23 -6.95
C THR A 67 4.52 2.79 -5.53
N HIS A 68 4.89 1.97 -4.54
CA HIS A 68 5.00 2.35 -3.13
C HIS A 68 5.91 1.41 -2.33
N ALA A 69 6.22 1.78 -1.08
CA ALA A 69 7.24 1.11 -0.27
C ALA A 69 6.67 -0.01 0.63
N HIS A 70 5.72 -0.82 0.13
CA HIS A 70 5.36 -2.07 0.79
C HIS A 70 6.19 -3.22 0.25
N VAL A 71 6.54 -4.16 1.13
CA VAL A 71 7.49 -5.24 0.81
C VAL A 71 7.04 -6.13 -0.35
N ASP A 72 5.75 -6.31 -0.53
CA ASP A 72 5.19 -7.08 -1.65
C ASP A 72 5.23 -6.35 -2.99
N HIS A 73 5.53 -5.05 -3.00
CA HIS A 73 5.72 -4.27 -4.22
C HIS A 73 7.20 -4.03 -4.55
N ILE A 74 8.07 -3.89 -3.54
CA ILE A 74 9.49 -3.54 -3.72
C ILE A 74 10.46 -4.64 -3.29
N GLY A 75 10.01 -5.63 -2.53
CA GLY A 75 10.89 -6.57 -1.81
C GLY A 75 11.94 -7.27 -2.66
N MET A 76 11.59 -7.69 -3.87
CA MET A 76 12.49 -8.42 -4.77
C MET A 76 13.33 -7.51 -5.69
N ALA A 77 13.18 -6.18 -5.61
CA ALA A 77 13.86 -5.23 -6.49
C ALA A 77 15.39 -5.41 -6.49
N GLY A 78 16.00 -5.58 -5.32
CA GLY A 78 17.44 -5.78 -5.21
C GLY A 78 17.92 -7.06 -5.90
N ARG A 79 17.19 -8.17 -5.76
CA ARG A 79 17.50 -9.44 -6.43
C ARG A 79 17.38 -9.32 -7.95
N ILE A 80 16.36 -8.63 -8.45
CA ILE A 80 16.19 -8.39 -9.89
C ILE A 80 17.33 -7.53 -10.42
N VAL A 81 17.65 -6.40 -9.77
CA VAL A 81 18.72 -5.48 -10.18
C VAL A 81 20.08 -6.19 -10.18
N ALA A 82 20.35 -7.06 -9.22
CA ALA A 82 21.58 -7.84 -9.15
C ALA A 82 21.73 -8.88 -10.30
N ASN A 83 20.63 -9.31 -10.91
CA ASN A 83 20.60 -10.32 -11.95
C ASN A 83 20.21 -9.78 -13.34
N SER A 84 20.18 -8.44 -13.51
CA SER A 84 19.79 -7.78 -14.76
C SER A 84 20.57 -6.49 -14.99
N GLN A 85 20.25 -5.82 -16.10
CA GLN A 85 20.70 -4.44 -16.36
C GLN A 85 19.69 -3.39 -15.85
N ALA A 86 18.59 -3.81 -15.21
CA ALA A 86 17.54 -2.92 -14.77
C ALA A 86 18.00 -1.95 -13.67
N ASP A 87 17.64 -0.68 -13.81
CA ASP A 87 17.64 0.27 -12.70
C ASP A 87 16.26 0.25 -12.02
N LEU A 88 16.24 0.47 -10.70
CA LEU A 88 15.01 0.71 -9.96
C LEU A 88 14.58 2.17 -10.11
N TRP A 89 13.35 2.39 -10.54
CA TRP A 89 12.71 3.71 -10.61
C TRP A 89 11.67 3.85 -9.50
N ILE A 90 11.81 4.88 -8.68
CA ILE A 90 10.98 5.07 -7.49
C ILE A 90 10.74 6.57 -7.25
N TRP A 91 9.60 6.92 -6.66
CA TRP A 91 9.37 8.30 -6.24
C TRP A 91 10.47 8.79 -5.30
N VAL A 92 10.99 10.01 -5.54
CA VAL A 92 12.10 10.58 -4.77
C VAL A 92 11.80 10.65 -3.27
N GLY A 93 10.53 10.85 -2.88
CA GLY A 93 10.10 10.93 -1.47
C GLY A 93 10.29 9.64 -0.68
N ILE A 94 10.45 8.50 -1.37
CA ILE A 94 10.59 7.18 -0.75
C ILE A 94 11.86 6.42 -1.19
N ALA A 95 12.80 7.10 -1.86
CA ALA A 95 14.01 6.47 -2.39
C ALA A 95 14.82 5.69 -1.33
N ARG A 96 14.84 6.18 -0.07
CA ARG A 96 15.53 5.51 1.04
C ARG A 96 14.96 4.13 1.39
N TRP A 97 13.72 3.82 1.02
CA TRP A 97 13.16 2.48 1.15
C TRP A 97 13.78 1.48 0.16
N ALA A 98 14.49 1.96 -0.87
CA ALA A 98 15.19 1.11 -1.80
C ALA A 98 16.61 0.75 -1.34
N ASP A 99 17.39 1.74 -0.83
CA ASP A 99 18.82 1.58 -0.54
C ASP A 99 19.16 1.52 0.96
N GLU A 100 18.26 1.98 1.85
CA GLU A 100 18.44 2.02 3.30
C GLU A 100 17.36 1.21 4.05
N VAL A 101 16.93 0.07 3.50
CA VAL A 101 15.78 -0.73 3.97
C VAL A 101 15.81 -0.98 5.49
N GLU A 102 16.93 -1.48 6.02
CA GLU A 102 17.05 -1.79 7.45
C GLU A 102 16.85 -0.54 8.32
N THR A 103 17.46 0.58 7.92
CA THR A 103 17.32 1.86 8.64
C THR A 103 15.88 2.35 8.64
N MET A 104 15.21 2.28 7.49
CA MET A 104 13.82 2.71 7.34
C MET A 104 12.87 1.79 8.09
N TRP A 105 13.16 0.48 8.08
CA TRP A 105 12.37 -0.50 8.83
C TRP A 105 12.47 -0.29 10.34
N VAL A 106 13.67 -0.06 10.89
CA VAL A 106 13.85 0.25 12.31
C VAL A 106 13.04 1.48 12.70
N LYS A 107 13.12 2.57 11.92
CA LYS A 107 12.32 3.78 12.18
C LYS A 107 10.82 3.52 12.16
N ARG A 108 10.36 2.68 11.25
CA ARG A 108 8.94 2.28 11.19
C ARG A 108 8.52 1.50 12.44
N ILE A 109 9.34 0.57 12.91
CA ILE A 109 9.07 -0.22 14.12
C ILE A 109 9.06 0.69 15.36
N ASP A 110 10.03 1.58 15.51
CA ASP A 110 10.10 2.54 16.62
C ASP A 110 8.85 3.45 16.66
N PHE A 111 8.43 3.94 15.50
CA PHE A 111 7.21 4.72 15.38
C PHE A 111 5.98 3.91 15.80
N LEU A 112 5.84 2.68 15.27
CA LEU A 112 4.71 1.80 15.62
C LEU A 112 4.72 1.43 17.09
N HIS A 113 5.88 1.17 17.70
CA HIS A 113 5.98 0.88 19.11
C HIS A 113 5.43 2.05 19.96
N THR A 114 5.82 3.28 19.65
CA THR A 114 5.32 4.49 20.31
C THR A 114 3.82 4.65 20.11
N LEU A 115 3.35 4.53 18.90
CA LEU A 115 1.94 4.70 18.54
C LEU A 115 1.04 3.66 19.21
N LEU A 116 1.42 2.39 19.19
CA LEU A 116 0.66 1.31 19.81
C LEU A 116 0.61 1.44 21.35
N HIS A 117 1.65 2.02 21.95
CA HIS A 117 1.65 2.35 23.38
C HIS A 117 0.65 3.47 23.69
N GLU A 118 0.55 4.49 22.85
CA GLU A 118 -0.43 5.59 23.02
C GLU A 118 -1.88 5.08 22.85
N TYR A 119 -2.13 4.10 21.99
CA TYR A 119 -3.45 3.47 21.81
C TYR A 119 -3.83 2.50 22.92
N ASP A 120 -2.96 2.28 23.91
CA ASP A 120 -3.22 1.46 25.10
C ASP A 120 -3.63 0.02 24.77
N LEU A 121 -2.99 -0.56 23.75
CA LEU A 121 -3.20 -1.97 23.44
C LEU A 121 -2.54 -2.86 24.50
N PRO A 122 -3.14 -4.00 24.86
CA PRO A 122 -2.51 -5.00 25.70
C PRO A 122 -1.14 -5.44 25.18
N ASP A 123 -0.18 -5.70 26.09
CA ASP A 123 1.19 -6.08 25.73
C ASP A 123 1.27 -7.21 24.73
N LEU A 124 0.48 -8.29 24.93
CA LEU A 124 0.45 -9.41 24.01
C LEU A 124 0.00 -9.03 22.60
N GLN A 125 -0.95 -8.10 22.46
CA GLN A 125 -1.40 -7.61 21.15
C GLN A 125 -0.33 -6.75 20.50
N ARG A 126 0.33 -5.88 21.26
CA ARG A 126 1.46 -5.07 20.75
C ARG A 126 2.61 -5.96 20.27
N ASP A 127 3.00 -6.94 21.09
CA ASP A 127 4.07 -7.88 20.76
C ASP A 127 3.72 -8.71 19.52
N SER A 128 2.48 -9.18 19.37
CA SER A 128 2.04 -9.90 18.17
C SER A 128 2.15 -9.02 16.92
N ILE A 129 1.73 -7.74 17.00
CA ILE A 129 1.84 -6.80 15.88
C ILE A 129 3.30 -6.50 15.51
N LEU A 130 4.17 -6.32 16.49
CA LEU A 130 5.57 -5.95 16.27
C LEU A 130 6.42 -7.15 15.85
N ASN A 131 6.24 -8.31 16.49
CA ASN A 131 7.02 -9.53 16.22
C ASN A 131 6.62 -10.21 14.91
N GLY A 132 5.34 -10.17 14.51
CA GLY A 132 4.87 -10.67 13.22
C GLY A 132 5.52 -9.96 12.01
N ARG A 133 6.28 -8.89 12.26
CA ARG A 133 6.98 -8.09 11.26
C ARG A 133 8.50 -8.32 11.24
N GLY A 134 9.05 -9.12 12.14
CA GLY A 134 10.49 -9.40 12.20
C GLY A 134 11.03 -10.09 10.95
N SER A 135 10.19 -10.88 10.28
CA SER A 135 10.54 -11.60 9.05
C SER A 135 10.44 -10.76 7.76
N ILE A 136 10.04 -9.50 7.83
CA ILE A 136 9.91 -8.66 6.61
C ILE A 136 11.27 -8.39 5.96
N LEU A 137 12.32 -8.20 6.75
CA LEU A 137 13.67 -8.00 6.21
C LEU A 137 14.23 -9.26 5.53
N ASP A 138 13.71 -10.44 5.85
CA ASP A 138 14.13 -11.71 5.22
C ASP A 138 13.61 -11.85 3.79
N ILE A 139 12.58 -11.07 3.43
CA ILE A 139 11.92 -11.08 2.12
C ILE A 139 12.02 -9.73 1.38
N TRP A 140 13.02 -8.92 1.77
CA TRP A 140 13.29 -7.61 1.18
C TRP A 140 14.78 -7.40 0.96
N THR A 141 15.19 -7.35 -0.30
CA THR A 141 16.58 -7.10 -0.68
C THR A 141 16.79 -5.67 -1.12
N SER A 142 17.73 -4.96 -0.48
CA SER A 142 18.11 -3.57 -0.82
C SER A 142 18.67 -3.46 -2.22
N VAL A 143 18.42 -2.33 -2.87
CA VAL A 143 18.99 -1.98 -4.18
C VAL A 143 20.24 -1.13 -3.98
N PRO A 144 21.38 -1.41 -4.68
CA PRO A 144 22.54 -0.52 -4.65
C PRO A 144 22.16 0.91 -5.06
N LYS A 145 22.64 1.90 -4.30
CA LYS A 145 22.26 3.31 -4.47
C LYS A 145 22.50 3.86 -5.88
N ASP A 146 23.56 3.41 -6.53
CA ASP A 146 23.93 3.80 -7.90
C ASP A 146 23.00 3.22 -8.97
N ARG A 147 22.14 2.24 -8.58
CA ARG A 147 21.10 1.63 -9.42
C ARG A 147 19.69 2.14 -9.10
N VAL A 148 19.55 3.12 -8.20
CA VAL A 148 18.27 3.77 -7.89
C VAL A 148 18.14 5.04 -8.73
N ARG A 149 17.04 5.15 -9.48
CA ARG A 149 16.62 6.35 -10.22
C ARG A 149 15.35 6.87 -9.58
N THR A 150 15.19 8.17 -9.58
CA THR A 150 14.02 8.78 -8.94
C THR A 150 13.20 9.58 -9.94
N PHE A 151 11.88 9.61 -9.68
CA PHE A 151 10.94 10.53 -10.34
C PHE A 151 10.27 11.41 -9.28
N ALA A 152 9.75 12.56 -9.70
CA ALA A 152 8.97 13.46 -8.88
C ALA A 152 7.46 13.20 -9.06
N LEU A 153 6.65 13.69 -8.14
CA LEU A 153 5.21 13.77 -8.34
C LEU A 153 4.93 14.75 -9.49
N ASP A 154 3.87 14.51 -10.22
CA ASP A 154 3.49 15.25 -11.43
C ASP A 154 4.44 15.07 -12.64
N ASP A 155 5.47 14.22 -12.52
CA ASP A 155 6.26 13.80 -13.67
C ASP A 155 5.42 12.93 -14.63
N LYS A 156 5.95 12.76 -15.84
CA LYS A 156 5.46 11.78 -16.80
C LYS A 156 6.51 10.71 -17.01
N LEU A 157 6.12 9.45 -16.90
CA LEU A 157 7.00 8.31 -17.12
C LEU A 157 6.64 7.58 -18.41
N SER A 158 7.67 7.31 -19.24
CA SER A 158 7.50 6.38 -20.35
C SER A 158 7.46 4.95 -19.78
N ILE A 159 6.32 4.25 -19.89
CA ILE A 159 6.15 2.86 -19.47
C ILE A 159 5.52 2.11 -20.65
N GLY A 160 6.25 1.13 -21.18
CA GLY A 160 5.87 0.53 -22.45
C GLY A 160 5.85 1.58 -23.57
N PRO A 161 4.91 1.51 -24.51
CA PRO A 161 4.83 2.43 -25.64
C PRO A 161 4.15 3.77 -25.30
N TRP A 162 3.79 4.02 -24.04
CA TRP A 162 2.98 5.18 -23.62
C TRP A 162 3.70 6.07 -22.61
N LEU A 163 3.23 7.32 -22.56
CA LEU A 163 3.59 8.29 -21.54
C LEU A 163 2.50 8.31 -20.47
N TRP A 164 2.85 8.05 -19.22
CA TRP A 164 1.96 7.96 -18.08
C TRP A 164 2.12 9.14 -17.15
N ASP A 165 1.01 9.67 -16.66
CA ASP A 165 0.99 10.65 -15.58
C ASP A 165 1.28 9.97 -14.24
N VAL A 166 2.20 10.51 -13.46
CA VAL A 166 2.47 10.07 -12.09
C VAL A 166 1.52 10.80 -11.16
N ILE A 167 0.68 10.07 -10.45
CA ILE A 167 -0.31 10.64 -9.53
C ILE A 167 -0.03 10.13 -8.10
N TYR A 168 0.11 11.05 -7.15
CA TYR A 168 0.22 10.73 -5.74
C TYR A 168 -1.17 10.54 -5.14
N LEU A 169 -1.45 9.32 -4.65
CA LEU A 169 -2.75 8.92 -4.14
C LEU A 169 -2.60 8.23 -2.76
N PRO A 170 -2.30 9.00 -1.71
CA PRO A 170 -2.11 8.44 -0.39
C PRO A 170 -3.42 7.95 0.22
N GLY A 171 -3.30 7.02 1.19
CA GLY A 171 -4.45 6.51 1.94
C GLY A 171 -4.27 5.05 2.33
N HIS A 172 -4.06 4.14 1.37
CA HIS A 172 -3.55 2.81 1.67
C HIS A 172 -2.15 2.93 2.27
N SER A 173 -1.26 3.63 1.60
CA SER A 173 0.07 4.01 2.08
C SER A 173 0.30 5.51 1.87
N ASN A 174 1.10 6.13 2.74
CA ASN A 174 1.57 7.51 2.53
C ASN A 174 2.69 7.59 1.47
N THR A 175 3.12 6.45 0.93
CA THR A 175 4.15 6.33 -0.10
C THR A 175 3.57 6.05 -1.49
N GLN A 176 2.24 5.95 -1.62
CA GLN A 176 1.54 5.45 -2.80
C GLN A 176 1.58 6.42 -3.96
N THR A 177 2.16 5.99 -5.09
CA THR A 177 2.01 6.58 -6.42
C THR A 177 1.27 5.62 -7.34
N CYS A 178 0.49 6.17 -8.28
CA CYS A 178 -0.21 5.43 -9.32
C CYS A 178 0.14 6.03 -10.67
N PHE A 179 -0.11 5.29 -11.76
CA PHE A 179 0.20 5.77 -13.09
C PHE A 179 -1.05 5.73 -13.96
N PHE A 180 -1.42 6.89 -14.52
CA PHE A 180 -2.56 7.03 -15.41
C PHE A 180 -2.11 7.31 -16.84
N GLN A 181 -2.65 6.57 -17.79
CA GLN A 181 -2.40 6.76 -19.21
C GLN A 181 -3.64 7.38 -19.89
N PRO A 182 -3.62 8.70 -20.20
CA PRO A 182 -4.84 9.42 -20.59
C PRO A 182 -5.40 9.06 -21.98
N GLU A 183 -4.54 8.59 -22.92
CA GLU A 183 -4.98 8.25 -24.28
C GLU A 183 -5.74 6.94 -24.37
N THR A 184 -5.50 6.02 -23.42
CA THR A 184 -6.09 4.67 -23.42
C THR A 184 -6.91 4.36 -22.17
N GLY A 185 -7.04 5.32 -21.27
CA GLY A 185 -7.78 5.14 -20.02
C GLY A 185 -7.22 4.05 -19.08
N LYS A 186 -5.96 3.63 -19.27
CA LYS A 186 -5.32 2.63 -18.41
C LYS A 186 -4.85 3.26 -17.10
N PHE A 187 -5.07 2.55 -16.00
CA PHE A 187 -4.68 2.99 -14.67
C PHE A 187 -3.98 1.89 -13.88
N LEU A 188 -2.68 2.03 -13.68
CA LEU A 188 -1.90 1.18 -12.76
C LEU A 188 -2.14 1.70 -11.34
N ALA A 189 -3.10 1.07 -10.67
CA ALA A 189 -3.66 1.55 -9.41
C ALA A 189 -2.88 1.10 -8.18
N ALA A 190 -2.02 0.08 -8.32
CA ALA A 190 -1.44 -0.61 -7.16
C ALA A 190 -2.53 -0.88 -6.11
N ASP A 191 -2.31 -0.53 -4.84
CA ASP A 191 -3.25 -0.80 -3.75
C ASP A 191 -4.25 0.32 -3.49
N MET A 192 -4.29 1.32 -4.39
CA MET A 192 -5.28 2.40 -4.32
C MET A 192 -6.70 1.89 -4.58
N LEU A 193 -6.88 0.99 -5.56
CA LEU A 193 -8.16 0.36 -5.90
C LEU A 193 -8.03 -1.15 -5.92
N LEU A 194 -8.55 -1.81 -4.90
CA LEU A 194 -8.64 -3.26 -4.80
C LEU A 194 -10.10 -3.69 -4.74
N SER A 195 -10.41 -4.89 -5.20
CA SER A 195 -11.78 -5.45 -5.16
C SER A 195 -12.33 -5.57 -3.74
N LEU A 196 -11.44 -5.79 -2.76
CA LEU A 196 -11.70 -5.62 -1.34
C LEU A 196 -11.42 -4.17 -0.94
N THR A 197 -12.01 -3.70 0.17
CA THR A 197 -11.68 -2.37 0.69
C THR A 197 -10.20 -2.34 1.09
N PRO A 198 -9.36 -1.48 0.49
CA PRO A 198 -7.96 -1.38 0.90
C PRO A 198 -7.90 -0.92 2.35
N ALA A 199 -7.17 -1.66 3.17
CA ALA A 199 -6.94 -1.25 4.53
C ALA A 199 -5.89 -0.13 4.55
N PRO A 200 -6.16 1.02 5.18
CA PRO A 200 -5.12 2.00 5.42
C PRO A 200 -4.04 1.39 6.32
N VAL A 201 -2.78 1.62 6.02
CA VAL A 201 -1.68 1.12 6.83
C VAL A 201 -1.16 2.23 7.76
N LEU A 202 -0.88 1.88 9.01
CA LEU A 202 -0.24 2.80 9.95
C LEU A 202 1.25 2.93 9.60
N GLU A 203 1.64 4.11 9.18
CA GLU A 203 2.99 4.41 8.73
C GLU A 203 3.57 5.62 9.43
N ALA A 204 4.91 5.63 9.56
CA ALA A 204 5.64 6.81 10.01
C ALA A 204 5.47 7.96 9.00
N PRO A 205 5.40 9.21 9.47
CA PRO A 205 5.34 10.37 8.57
C PRO A 205 6.55 10.43 7.63
N LEU A 206 6.33 10.73 6.34
CA LEU A 206 7.42 10.87 5.35
C LEU A 206 8.44 11.94 5.75
N ALA A 207 7.98 13.04 6.28
CA ALA A 207 8.84 14.12 6.77
C ALA A 207 9.61 13.79 8.06
N GLY A 208 9.35 12.60 8.64
CA GLY A 208 9.82 12.23 9.96
C GLY A 208 8.96 12.83 11.09
N GLY A 209 9.28 12.47 12.35
CA GLY A 209 8.51 12.88 13.52
C GLY A 209 7.58 11.79 14.05
N ILE A 210 6.71 12.18 15.00
CA ILE A 210 5.84 11.25 15.74
C ILE A 210 4.35 11.47 15.46
N ILE A 211 3.99 12.53 14.73
CA ILE A 211 2.59 12.84 14.43
C ILE A 211 2.16 12.05 13.20
N ARG A 212 1.25 11.13 13.43
CA ARG A 212 0.66 10.28 12.37
C ARG A 212 -0.20 11.13 11.42
N GLU A 213 -0.07 10.85 10.13
CA GLU A 213 -1.01 11.37 9.14
C GLU A 213 -2.28 10.50 9.11
N PRO A 214 -3.50 11.12 9.02
CA PRO A 214 -4.75 10.37 8.98
C PRO A 214 -4.92 9.67 7.63
N SER A 215 -4.82 8.33 7.62
CA SER A 215 -4.78 7.54 6.37
C SER A 215 -6.13 7.46 5.67
N LEU A 216 -7.22 7.17 6.39
CA LEU A 216 -8.54 6.96 5.78
C LEU A 216 -9.18 8.25 5.23
N PRO A 217 -9.09 9.42 5.90
CA PRO A 217 -9.47 10.69 5.27
C PRO A 217 -8.73 10.93 3.95
N ARG A 218 -7.41 10.73 3.91
CA ARG A 218 -6.61 10.88 2.68
C ARG A 218 -7.00 9.88 1.59
N LEU A 219 -7.40 8.66 1.96
CA LEU A 219 -7.93 7.68 1.00
C LEU A 219 -9.21 8.18 0.35
N LEU A 220 -10.11 8.80 1.11
CA LEU A 220 -11.35 9.36 0.56
C LEU A 220 -11.07 10.53 -0.39
N ASP A 221 -10.11 11.41 -0.05
CA ASP A 221 -9.65 12.48 -0.95
C ASP A 221 -9.08 11.90 -2.25
N SER A 222 -8.28 10.84 -2.14
CA SER A 222 -7.72 10.12 -3.29
C SER A 222 -8.82 9.45 -4.13
N TYR A 223 -9.87 8.91 -3.52
CA TYR A 223 -11.04 8.40 -4.24
C TYR A 223 -11.76 9.49 -5.02
N ASP A 224 -11.87 10.72 -4.48
CA ASP A 224 -12.48 11.86 -5.19
C ASP A 224 -11.71 12.21 -6.46
N LEU A 225 -10.38 12.19 -6.41
CA LEU A 225 -9.54 12.41 -7.58
C LEU A 225 -9.74 11.30 -8.62
N VAL A 226 -9.62 10.04 -8.21
CA VAL A 226 -9.70 8.87 -9.12
C VAL A 226 -11.09 8.70 -9.72
N TYR A 227 -12.14 9.01 -8.96
CA TYR A 227 -13.53 8.93 -9.44
C TYR A 227 -13.77 9.78 -10.70
N ASN A 228 -13.08 10.92 -10.80
CA ASN A 228 -13.21 11.86 -11.91
C ASN A 228 -12.27 11.57 -13.09
N LEU A 229 -11.32 10.64 -12.96
CA LEU A 229 -10.46 10.25 -14.08
C LEU A 229 -11.25 9.42 -15.11
N PRO A 230 -10.97 9.60 -16.41
CA PRO A 230 -11.56 8.78 -17.48
C PRO A 230 -10.85 7.42 -17.59
N ILE A 231 -11.02 6.58 -16.58
CA ILE A 231 -10.40 5.26 -16.52
C ILE A 231 -11.28 4.25 -17.22
N ASP A 232 -10.70 3.54 -18.21
CA ASP A 232 -11.33 2.44 -18.92
C ASP A 232 -10.92 1.07 -18.33
N GLN A 233 -9.68 0.95 -17.84
CA GLN A 233 -9.15 -0.29 -17.28
C GLN A 233 -8.25 -0.02 -16.07
N VAL A 234 -8.56 -0.67 -14.95
CA VAL A 234 -7.76 -0.66 -13.73
C VAL A 234 -6.87 -1.90 -13.66
N TYR A 235 -5.61 -1.69 -13.33
CA TYR A 235 -4.60 -2.71 -13.05
C TYR A 235 -4.22 -2.61 -11.56
N PRO A 236 -4.88 -3.40 -10.69
CA PRO A 236 -4.70 -3.31 -9.24
C PRO A 236 -3.44 -4.05 -8.77
N GLY A 237 -2.96 -3.73 -7.56
CA GLY A 237 -1.86 -4.44 -6.91
C GLY A 237 -2.21 -5.87 -6.49
N HIS A 238 -3.51 -6.18 -6.28
CA HIS A 238 -3.99 -7.51 -5.94
C HIS A 238 -5.32 -7.82 -6.64
N GLY A 239 -5.52 -9.09 -7.01
CA GLY A 239 -6.73 -9.54 -7.71
C GLY A 239 -6.69 -9.29 -9.21
N GLU A 240 -7.81 -9.50 -9.90
CA GLU A 240 -7.88 -9.36 -11.35
C GLU A 240 -8.05 -7.90 -11.79
N PRO A 241 -7.51 -7.51 -12.97
CA PRO A 241 -7.82 -6.23 -13.60
C PRO A 241 -9.32 -6.07 -13.85
N PHE A 242 -9.85 -4.84 -13.74
CA PHE A 242 -11.27 -4.53 -13.86
C PHE A 242 -11.53 -3.14 -14.48
N ASP A 243 -12.78 -2.84 -14.86
CA ASP A 243 -13.20 -1.62 -15.56
C ASP A 243 -14.14 -0.70 -14.75
N GLU A 244 -14.85 -1.23 -13.79
CA GLU A 244 -15.90 -0.54 -13.04
C GLU A 244 -15.38 0.27 -11.81
N HIS A 245 -14.39 1.16 -12.01
CA HIS A 245 -13.72 1.85 -10.90
C HIS A 245 -14.68 2.73 -10.05
N ARG A 246 -15.66 3.42 -10.67
CA ARG A 246 -16.62 4.26 -9.94
C ARG A 246 -17.54 3.43 -9.06
N THR A 247 -18.08 2.36 -9.62
CA THR A 247 -18.93 1.41 -8.87
C THR A 247 -18.18 0.83 -7.68
N LEU A 248 -16.90 0.49 -7.86
CA LEU A 248 -16.05 0.02 -6.76
C LEU A 248 -15.85 1.09 -5.68
N ILE A 249 -15.51 2.33 -6.07
CA ILE A 249 -15.32 3.44 -5.13
C ILE A 249 -16.61 3.70 -4.34
N ASP A 250 -17.78 3.77 -4.99
CA ASP A 250 -19.06 3.99 -4.33
C ASP A 250 -19.37 2.89 -3.30
N ARG A 251 -19.11 1.62 -3.65
CA ARG A 251 -19.27 0.49 -2.73
C ARG A 251 -18.32 0.60 -1.52
N GLN A 252 -17.08 1.00 -1.75
CA GLN A 252 -16.09 1.16 -0.69
C GLN A 252 -16.43 2.33 0.25
N ARG A 253 -16.90 3.46 -0.30
CA ARG A 253 -17.40 4.60 0.49
C ARG A 253 -18.59 4.22 1.35
N ALA A 254 -19.54 3.49 0.80
CA ALA A 254 -20.72 3.03 1.55
C ALA A 254 -20.29 2.13 2.73
N ARG A 255 -19.35 1.19 2.50
CA ARG A 255 -18.81 0.34 3.56
C ARG A 255 -18.05 1.13 4.62
N ILE A 256 -17.24 2.12 4.22
CA ILE A 256 -16.54 2.99 5.17
C ILE A 256 -17.57 3.76 6.03
N ALA A 257 -18.63 4.30 5.43
CA ALA A 257 -19.67 5.02 6.16
C ALA A 257 -20.40 4.11 7.17
N GLU A 258 -20.75 2.89 6.78
CA GLU A 258 -21.37 1.90 7.67
C GLU A 258 -20.47 1.58 8.87
N ARG A 259 -19.20 1.25 8.62
CA ARG A 259 -18.26 0.90 9.69
C ARG A 259 -17.89 2.08 10.59
N LYS A 260 -17.84 3.30 10.02
CA LYS A 260 -17.69 4.55 10.79
C LYS A 260 -18.87 4.76 11.75
N ALA A 261 -20.11 4.52 11.31
CA ALA A 261 -21.30 4.62 12.17
C ALA A 261 -21.28 3.59 13.30
N GLU A 262 -20.86 2.34 13.02
CA GLU A 262 -20.65 1.32 14.07
C GLU A 262 -19.62 1.78 15.11
N CYS A 263 -18.48 2.34 14.65
CA CYS A 263 -17.43 2.88 15.53
C CYS A 263 -17.98 4.02 16.41
N LEU A 264 -18.80 4.93 15.87
CA LEU A 264 -19.44 5.99 16.64
C LEU A 264 -20.34 5.42 17.75
N THR A 265 -21.19 4.43 17.42
CA THR A 265 -22.04 3.75 18.40
C THR A 265 -21.21 3.16 19.56
N LEU A 266 -20.06 2.55 19.26
CA LEU A 266 -19.18 2.03 20.30
C LEU A 266 -18.66 3.12 21.23
N VAL A 267 -18.27 4.29 20.68
CA VAL A 267 -17.81 5.41 21.51
C VAL A 267 -18.96 5.91 22.40
N GLN A 268 -20.17 6.09 21.87
CA GLN A 268 -21.37 6.52 22.58
C GLN A 268 -21.79 5.52 23.67
N ASP A 269 -21.53 4.21 23.47
CA ASP A 269 -21.74 3.15 24.46
C ASP A 269 -20.65 3.09 25.55
N GLY A 270 -19.75 4.08 25.60
CA GLY A 270 -18.70 4.21 26.62
C GLY A 270 -17.41 3.41 26.34
N ASN A 271 -17.19 2.96 25.12
CA ASN A 271 -15.90 2.34 24.77
C ASN A 271 -14.90 3.44 24.33
N HIS A 272 -14.11 3.91 25.26
CA HIS A 272 -13.19 5.01 25.08
C HIS A 272 -11.78 4.59 24.67
N GLN A 273 -11.49 3.28 24.65
CA GLN A 273 -10.17 2.71 24.38
C GLN A 273 -10.16 1.98 23.03
N VAL A 274 -9.10 2.17 22.25
CA VAL A 274 -8.92 1.52 20.95
C VAL A 274 -8.96 -0.01 21.07
N GLY A 275 -8.32 -0.58 22.11
CA GLY A 275 -8.32 -2.02 22.34
C GLY A 275 -9.73 -2.60 22.54
N GLN A 276 -10.60 -1.90 23.31
CA GLN A 276 -12.00 -2.33 23.52
C GLN A 276 -12.80 -2.32 22.21
N MET A 277 -12.65 -1.25 21.41
CA MET A 277 -13.34 -1.15 20.12
C MET A 277 -12.79 -2.17 19.11
N LEU A 278 -11.48 -2.40 19.11
CA LEU A 278 -10.84 -3.40 18.25
C LEU A 278 -11.38 -4.81 18.52
N ASP A 279 -11.49 -5.18 19.79
CA ASP A 279 -12.02 -6.50 20.17
C ASP A 279 -13.50 -6.67 19.77
N LYS A 280 -14.32 -5.60 19.88
CA LYS A 280 -15.73 -5.63 19.47
C LYS A 280 -15.90 -5.70 17.96
N MET A 281 -15.14 -4.91 17.20
CA MET A 281 -15.26 -4.84 15.74
C MET A 281 -14.55 -5.99 15.02
N TYR A 282 -13.43 -6.48 15.56
CA TYR A 282 -12.52 -7.40 14.87
C TYR A 282 -12.08 -8.61 15.71
N GLY A 283 -12.58 -8.79 16.95
CA GLY A 283 -12.17 -9.87 17.85
C GLY A 283 -12.45 -11.28 17.32
N HIS A 284 -13.39 -11.43 16.37
CA HIS A 284 -13.70 -12.68 15.70
C HIS A 284 -12.78 -13.01 14.49
N HIS A 285 -11.93 -12.07 14.09
CA HIS A 285 -10.95 -12.28 13.02
C HIS A 285 -9.68 -12.97 13.54
N PRO A 286 -8.93 -13.68 12.67
CA PRO A 286 -7.63 -14.22 13.01
C PRO A 286 -6.69 -13.14 13.53
N GLU A 287 -5.78 -13.49 14.42
CA GLU A 287 -4.82 -12.54 15.01
C GLU A 287 -3.96 -11.84 13.96
N THR A 288 -3.63 -12.52 12.86
CA THR A 288 -2.91 -11.98 11.71
C THR A 288 -3.65 -10.83 11.01
N ALA A 289 -4.98 -10.77 11.10
CA ALA A 289 -5.80 -9.68 10.56
C ALA A 289 -5.97 -8.49 11.53
N ARG A 290 -5.53 -8.61 12.79
CA ARG A 290 -5.76 -7.58 13.82
C ARG A 290 -5.05 -6.27 13.52
N PHE A 291 -3.85 -6.30 12.92
CA PHE A 291 -3.16 -5.06 12.55
C PHE A 291 -3.92 -4.28 11.46
N THR A 292 -4.43 -4.97 10.46
CA THR A 292 -5.28 -4.37 9.43
C THR A 292 -6.56 -3.80 10.06
N GLY A 293 -7.21 -4.56 10.96
CA GLY A 293 -8.38 -4.10 11.71
C GLY A 293 -8.09 -2.87 12.57
N LEU A 294 -6.94 -2.84 13.25
CA LEU A 294 -6.49 -1.69 14.04
C LEU A 294 -6.28 -0.46 13.17
N SER A 295 -5.57 -0.60 12.06
CA SER A 295 -5.30 0.52 11.13
C SER A 295 -6.60 1.11 10.59
N THR A 296 -7.56 0.24 10.25
CA THR A 296 -8.87 0.65 9.74
C THR A 296 -9.72 1.32 10.83
N LEU A 297 -9.74 0.77 12.05
CA LEU A 297 -10.44 1.36 13.20
C LEU A 297 -9.92 2.77 13.50
N ILE A 298 -8.60 2.95 13.54
CA ILE A 298 -7.98 4.27 13.72
C ILE A 298 -8.42 5.23 12.62
N GLY A 299 -8.51 4.75 11.39
CA GLY A 299 -9.03 5.53 10.27
C GLY A 299 -10.49 5.99 10.47
N TYR A 300 -11.36 5.15 11.03
CA TYR A 300 -12.74 5.56 11.36
C TYR A 300 -12.77 6.60 12.47
N LEU A 301 -11.92 6.48 13.50
CA LEU A 301 -11.79 7.48 14.55
C LEU A 301 -11.31 8.82 13.98
N ASP A 302 -10.36 8.81 13.04
CA ASP A 302 -9.91 10.02 12.33
C ASP A 302 -11.07 10.72 11.60
N LEU A 303 -11.90 9.96 10.88
CA LEU A 303 -13.07 10.50 10.20
C LEU A 303 -14.09 11.07 11.17
N LEU A 304 -14.35 10.39 12.29
CA LEU A 304 -15.29 10.87 13.32
C LEU A 304 -14.79 12.15 14.00
N ILE A 305 -13.48 12.28 14.20
CA ILE A 305 -12.85 13.52 14.71
C ILE A 305 -12.99 14.65 13.69
N ALA A 306 -12.69 14.37 12.41
CA ALA A 306 -12.81 15.35 11.33
C ALA A 306 -14.25 15.86 11.15
N ASP A 307 -15.24 14.99 11.36
CA ASP A 307 -16.67 15.34 11.33
C ASP A 307 -17.14 16.07 12.61
N GLY A 308 -16.29 16.18 13.65
CA GLY A 308 -16.67 16.79 14.94
C GLY A 308 -17.63 15.96 15.78
N LEU A 309 -17.78 14.67 15.50
CA LEU A 309 -18.69 13.76 16.21
C LEU A 309 -18.08 13.15 17.46
N ILE A 310 -16.76 13.06 17.51
CA ILE A 310 -16.00 12.62 18.70
C ILE A 310 -14.82 13.55 18.91
N ARG A 311 -14.27 13.54 20.15
CA ARG A 311 -13.02 14.20 20.47
C ARG A 311 -12.02 13.20 21.03
N GLU A 312 -10.74 13.44 20.78
CA GLU A 312 -9.62 12.70 21.35
C GLU A 312 -9.05 13.46 22.56
N GLU A 313 -8.73 12.74 23.63
CA GLU A 313 -8.03 13.26 24.80
C GLU A 313 -6.82 12.37 25.13
N ILE A 314 -5.75 12.99 25.62
CA ILE A 314 -4.58 12.27 26.13
C ILE A 314 -4.68 12.19 27.66
N MET A 315 -4.91 11.00 28.18
CA MET A 315 -5.05 10.72 29.61
C MET A 315 -3.94 9.76 30.08
N GLY A 316 -3.02 10.25 30.88
CA GLY A 316 -1.89 9.44 31.35
C GLY A 316 -0.98 8.93 30.20
N GLY A 317 -0.81 9.73 29.14
CA GLY A 317 -0.05 9.33 27.95
C GLY A 317 -0.77 8.35 27.02
N LYS A 318 -2.08 8.11 27.24
CA LYS A 318 -2.92 7.22 26.45
C LYS A 318 -4.03 7.98 25.76
N ARG A 319 -4.35 7.62 24.50
CA ARG A 319 -5.45 8.20 23.73
C ARG A 319 -6.78 7.63 24.19
N ARG A 320 -7.76 8.51 24.35
CA ARG A 320 -9.14 8.20 24.70
C ARG A 320 -10.08 8.97 23.79
N TYR A 321 -11.20 8.38 23.48
CA TYR A 321 -12.18 8.91 22.53
C TYR A 321 -13.52 9.08 23.20
N PHE A 322 -14.12 10.24 23.06
CA PHE A 322 -15.39 10.62 23.67
C PHE A 322 -16.30 11.22 22.60
N ASP A 323 -17.59 11.01 22.72
CA ASP A 323 -18.58 11.72 21.93
C ASP A 323 -18.53 13.24 22.22
N VAL A 324 -19.02 14.00 21.27
CA VAL A 324 -19.26 15.43 21.41
C VAL A 324 -20.76 15.60 21.55
N ASP A 325 -21.21 16.06 22.75
CA ASP A 325 -22.62 16.34 23.09
C ASP A 325 -23.24 17.40 22.15
#